data_e73fc5484b5afefa5e3c3a35a08cff89
#
_entry.id   e73fc5484b5afefa5e3c3a35a08cff89
#
_cell.length_a   1.000
_cell.length_b   1.000
_cell.length_c   1.000
_cell.angle_alpha   90.00
_cell.angle_beta   90.00
_cell.angle_gamma   90.00
#
_symmetry.space_group_name_H-M   'P 1'
#
loop_
_entity.id
_entity.type
_entity.pdbx_description
1 polymer ?
#
loop_
_entity_poly.entity_id
_entity_poly.type
_entity_poly.pdbx_seq_one_letter_code
_entity_poly.pdbx_strand_id
1 'polypeptide(L)' 'MNNDKLAKLPPISKELLEELDKLFPERTPEINMDMKEIYFRIGQRSVVRFLHKEKKQQSDNIMEEN' A
#
# COMPACT_ATOMS: atom_id res chain seq x y z
N MET A 1 17.11 7.14 -2.43
CA MET A 1 16.94 5.73 -2.75
C MET A 1 15.90 5.53 -3.83
N ASN A 2 16.28 4.93 -4.91
CA ASN A 2 15.41 4.87 -6.07
C ASN A 2 15.14 3.48 -6.53
N ASN A 3 14.80 2.64 -5.60
CA ASN A 3 14.50 1.26 -5.94
C ASN A 3 13.25 1.14 -6.80
N ASP A 4 12.42 2.18 -6.79
CA ASP A 4 11.19 2.17 -7.59
C ASP A 4 11.50 1.97 -9.06
N LYS A 5 12.62 2.50 -9.51
CA LYS A 5 13.00 2.37 -10.92
C LYS A 5 13.47 0.99 -11.27
N LEU A 6 13.98 0.27 -10.28
CA LEU A 6 14.55 -1.05 -10.50
C LEU A 6 13.55 -2.16 -10.26
N ALA A 7 12.63 -1.92 -9.35
CA ALA A 7 11.67 -2.94 -8.97
C ALA A 7 10.44 -2.83 -9.86
N LYS A 8 10.15 -3.91 -10.55
CA LYS A 8 8.91 -3.99 -11.31
C LYS A 8 8.00 -4.96 -10.61
N LEU A 9 6.93 -4.44 -10.06
CA LEU A 9 5.97 -5.27 -9.39
C LEU A 9 5.10 -6.00 -10.39
N PRO A 10 4.74 -7.23 -10.07
CA PRO A 10 3.76 -7.92 -10.90
C PRO A 10 2.42 -7.20 -10.85
N PRO A 11 1.51 -7.52 -11.75
CA PRO A 11 0.18 -6.91 -11.69
C PRO A 11 -0.44 -7.11 -10.33
N ILE A 12 -1.03 -6.05 -9.80
CA ILE A 12 -1.63 -6.06 -8.48
C ILE A 12 -3.13 -6.18 -8.65
N SER A 13 -3.73 -7.19 -8.05
CA SER A 13 -5.15 -7.42 -8.20
C SER A 13 -5.95 -6.55 -7.25
N LYS A 14 -7.15 -6.21 -7.69
CA LYS A 14 -8.09 -5.49 -6.84
C LYS A 14 -8.42 -6.31 -5.60
N GLU A 15 -8.59 -7.61 -5.79
CA GLU A 15 -8.96 -8.50 -4.69
C GLU A 15 -7.88 -8.54 -3.63
N LEU A 16 -6.61 -8.56 -4.05
CA LEU A 16 -5.52 -8.54 -3.09
C LEU A 16 -5.57 -7.27 -2.26
N LEU A 17 -5.76 -6.13 -2.91
CA LEU A 17 -5.80 -4.86 -2.17
C LEU A 17 -6.98 -4.80 -1.21
N GLU A 18 -8.13 -5.35 -1.61
CA GLU A 18 -9.28 -5.37 -0.71
C GLU A 18 -8.98 -6.17 0.55
N GLU A 19 -8.29 -7.30 0.40
CA GLU A 19 -7.94 -8.10 1.56
C GLU A 19 -6.90 -7.42 2.42
N LEU A 20 -5.93 -6.77 1.81
CA LEU A 20 -4.91 -6.04 2.58
C LEU A 20 -5.53 -4.87 3.34
N ASP A 21 -6.52 -4.21 2.76
CA ASP A 21 -7.22 -3.14 3.46
C ASP A 21 -7.94 -3.65 4.71
N LYS A 22 -8.45 -4.87 4.64
CA LYS A 22 -9.09 -5.48 5.80
C LYS A 22 -8.07 -5.86 6.87
N LEU A 23 -6.92 -6.37 6.44
CA LEU A 23 -5.89 -6.81 7.38
C LEU A 23 -5.14 -5.65 8.00
N PHE A 24 -4.89 -4.60 7.23
CA PHE A 24 -4.09 -3.47 7.68
C PHE A 24 -4.85 -2.17 7.42
N PRO A 25 -5.97 -1.97 8.11
CA PRO A 25 -6.80 -0.80 7.84
C PRO A 25 -6.15 0.47 8.36
N GLU A 26 -6.58 1.58 7.79
CA GLU A 26 -6.19 2.88 8.28
C GLU A 26 -6.96 3.13 9.58
N ARG A 27 -6.23 3.39 10.67
CA ARG A 27 -6.85 3.56 11.96
C ARG A 27 -6.22 4.71 12.71
N THR A 28 -7.05 5.41 13.48
CA THR A 28 -6.59 6.40 14.42
C THR A 28 -6.01 5.66 15.63
N PRO A 29 -4.80 6.01 16.08
CA PRO A 29 -4.25 5.36 17.25
C PRO A 29 -5.13 5.62 18.48
N GLU A 30 -5.22 4.62 19.33
CA GLU A 30 -5.92 4.76 20.58
C GLU A 30 -5.03 5.46 21.59
N ILE A 31 -5.66 6.09 22.58
CA ILE A 31 -4.93 6.93 23.52
C ILE A 31 -3.93 6.14 24.35
N ASN A 32 -4.21 4.86 24.58
CA ASN A 32 -3.34 4.00 25.38
C ASN A 32 -2.36 3.20 24.57
N MET A 33 -2.33 3.41 23.27
CA MET A 33 -1.49 2.58 22.41
C MET A 33 -0.04 2.96 22.58
N ASP A 34 0.81 1.94 22.70
CA ASP A 34 2.25 2.12 22.78
C ASP A 34 2.79 2.71 21.49
N MET A 35 3.80 3.59 21.60
CA MET A 35 4.38 4.23 20.42
C MET A 35 4.95 3.21 19.45
N LYS A 36 5.55 2.15 19.95
CA LYS A 36 6.08 1.12 19.07
C LYS A 36 4.97 0.48 18.25
N GLU A 37 3.85 0.25 18.88
CA GLU A 37 2.70 -0.32 18.20
C GLU A 37 2.19 0.64 17.13
N ILE A 38 2.13 1.92 17.45
CA ILE A 38 1.68 2.94 16.50
C ILE A 38 2.59 2.95 15.28
N TYR A 39 3.90 3.00 15.49
CA TYR A 39 4.84 3.03 14.37
C TYR A 39 4.75 1.76 13.54
N PHE A 40 4.57 0.62 14.20
CA PHE A 40 4.45 -0.64 13.50
C PHE A 40 3.23 -0.63 12.56
N ARG A 41 2.11 -0.14 13.07
CA ARG A 41 0.89 -0.10 12.26
C ARG A 41 0.99 0.92 11.13
N ILE A 42 1.64 2.05 11.40
CA ILE A 42 1.86 3.04 10.34
C ILE A 42 2.69 2.43 9.21
N GLY A 43 3.72 1.67 9.58
CA GLY A 43 4.55 1.03 8.57
C GLY A 43 3.77 0.02 7.74
N GLN A 44 2.93 -0.79 8.39
CA GLN A 44 2.10 -1.74 7.66
C GLN A 44 1.18 -1.01 6.68
N ARG A 45 0.53 0.04 7.15
CA ARG A 45 -0.40 0.77 6.29
C ARG A 45 0.33 1.49 5.16
N SER A 46 1.56 1.93 5.41
CA SER A 46 2.35 2.58 4.37
C SER A 46 2.61 1.65 3.19
N VAL A 47 2.87 0.38 3.47
CA VAL A 47 3.08 -0.58 2.40
C VAL A 47 1.81 -0.76 1.59
N VAL A 48 0.67 -0.85 2.25
CA VAL A 48 -0.59 -1.01 1.56
C VAL A 48 -0.89 0.21 0.69
N ARG A 49 -0.63 1.40 1.21
CA ARG A 49 -0.81 2.63 0.42
C ARG A 49 0.09 2.63 -0.81
N PHE A 50 1.31 2.19 -0.64
CA PHE A 50 2.23 2.09 -1.75
C PHE A 50 1.67 1.17 -2.84
N LEU A 51 1.12 0.05 -2.44
CA LEU A 51 0.56 -0.89 -3.41
C LEU A 51 -0.67 -0.31 -4.10
N HIS A 52 -1.49 0.44 -3.39
CA HIS A 52 -2.63 1.11 -4.03
C HIS A 52 -2.15 2.08 -5.10
N LYS A 53 -1.10 2.83 -4.79
CA LYS A 53 -0.54 3.78 -5.73
C LYS A 53 0.01 3.06 -6.96
N GLU A 54 0.72 1.95 -6.73
CA GLU A 54 1.30 1.21 -7.83
C GLU A 54 0.24 0.59 -8.71
N LYS A 55 -0.85 0.11 -8.11
CA LYS A 55 -1.94 -0.43 -8.91
C LYS A 55 -2.55 0.64 -9.79
N LYS A 56 -2.74 1.82 -9.24
CA LYS A 56 -3.30 2.92 -10.03
C LYS A 56 -2.40 3.24 -11.20
N GLN A 57 -1.10 3.27 -10.98
CA GLN A 57 -0.16 3.54 -12.06
C GLN A 57 -0.18 2.44 -13.10
N GLN A 58 -0.31 1.20 -12.68
CA GLN A 58 -0.41 0.10 -13.62
C GLN A 58 -1.64 0.28 -14.53
N SER A 59 -2.76 0.65 -13.94
CA SER A 59 -3.98 0.87 -14.72
C SER A 59 -3.84 2.06 -15.65
N ASP A 60 -3.26 3.14 -15.16
CA ASP A 60 -3.09 4.35 -15.97
C ASP A 60 -2.16 4.08 -17.14
N ASN A 61 -1.09 3.34 -16.90
CA ASN A 61 -0.14 3.03 -17.96
C ASN A 61 -0.79 2.21 -19.07
N ILE A 62 -1.65 1.28 -18.69
CA ILE A 62 -2.34 0.48 -19.68
C ILE A 62 -3.22 1.38 -20.55
N MET A 63 -3.88 2.32 -19.93
CA MET A 63 -4.74 3.24 -20.66
C MET A 63 -3.94 4.15 -21.59
N GLU A 64 -2.77 4.56 -21.13
CA GLU A 64 -1.93 5.44 -21.94
C GLU A 64 -1.38 4.76 -23.18
N GLU A 65 -1.17 3.47 -23.09
CA GLU A 65 -0.60 2.74 -24.20
C GLU A 65 -1.59 2.52 -25.34
N ASN A 66 -2.84 2.75 -25.06
CA ASN A 66 -3.86 2.62 -26.09
C ASN A 66 -4.05 3.91 -26.84
#